data_04d1e020d930fb18e7468410102778c1
#
_entry.id   04d1e020d930fb18e7468410102778c1
#
_cell.length_a   1.000
_cell.length_b   1.000
_cell.length_c   1.000
_cell.angle_alpha   90.00
_cell.angle_beta   90.00
_cell.angle_gamma   90.00
#
_symmetry.space_group_name_H-M   'P 1'
#
loop_
_entity.id
_entity.type
_entity.pdbx_description
1 polymer ?
#
loop_
_entity_poly.entity_id
_entity_poly.type
_entity_poly.pdbx_seq_one_letter_code
_entity_poly.pdbx_strand_id
1 'polypeptide(L)'
;GGSTQLEGFKSDVVVPDRYSYIEIGEKDQDNPLEWDEIAPANYNLWERTFDYETTIKKSKNRMNSSAEIKLIEDNARWIKTIRDKSVYTLNFSKYSQDLELSESEAKRFDALSDYQTNLTFESLPYERPLMEQDSVLKINRTRWHENLSKDIYMEEAINVLSDLKGSYNSSKLAQIED
;
A
#
# COMPACT_ATOMS: atom_id res chain seq x y z
N GLY A 1 14.54 19.95 -9.56
CA GLY A 1 14.98 19.86 -10.97
C GLY A 1 15.20 18.44 -11.46
N GLY A 2 15.18 17.45 -10.56
CA GLY A 2 15.34 16.03 -10.93
C GLY A 2 14.13 15.49 -11.69
N SER A 3 14.39 14.61 -12.67
CA SER A 3 13.40 13.88 -13.43
C SER A 3 12.65 12.88 -12.54
N THR A 4 11.41 12.56 -12.90
CA THR A 4 10.66 11.44 -12.34
C THR A 4 10.89 10.13 -13.12
N GLN A 5 11.73 10.17 -14.16
CA GLN A 5 12.09 8.99 -14.94
C GLN A 5 12.87 7.98 -14.08
N LEU A 6 12.73 6.70 -14.37
CA LEU A 6 13.34 5.54 -13.71
C LEU A 6 12.93 5.37 -12.24
N GLU A 7 13.05 6.38 -11.42
CA GLU A 7 12.83 6.29 -9.98
C GLU A 7 11.43 6.72 -9.51
N GLY A 8 10.68 7.44 -10.37
CA GLY A 8 9.39 8.00 -10.00
C GLY A 8 9.48 9.00 -8.84
N PHE A 9 8.38 9.13 -8.12
CA PHE A 9 8.31 9.88 -6.86
C PHE A 9 8.29 8.90 -5.68
N LYS A 10 9.24 9.03 -4.76
CA LYS A 10 9.35 8.14 -3.59
C LYS A 10 8.39 8.58 -2.50
N SER A 11 7.56 7.66 -2.03
CA SER A 11 6.66 7.88 -0.89
C SER A 11 7.44 7.92 0.42
N ASP A 12 7.04 8.77 1.37
CA ASP A 12 7.64 8.83 2.71
C ASP A 12 7.34 7.57 3.53
N VAL A 13 6.17 6.98 3.32
CA VAL A 13 5.75 5.70 3.89
C VAL A 13 5.54 4.71 2.76
N VAL A 14 6.38 3.68 2.71
CA VAL A 14 6.28 2.59 1.75
C VAL A 14 5.67 1.38 2.46
N VAL A 15 4.49 0.96 2.01
CA VAL A 15 3.82 -0.24 2.50
C VAL A 15 4.10 -1.37 1.51
N PRO A 16 4.56 -2.54 1.95
CA PRO A 16 4.82 -3.65 1.04
C PRO A 16 3.53 -4.15 0.39
N ASP A 17 3.63 -4.54 -0.87
CA ASP A 17 2.58 -5.20 -1.63
C ASP A 17 3.08 -6.51 -2.27
N ARG A 18 2.17 -7.26 -2.88
CA ARG A 18 2.49 -8.54 -3.52
C ARG A 18 3.51 -8.44 -4.68
N TYR A 19 3.76 -7.24 -5.19
CA TYR A 19 4.68 -6.98 -6.31
C TYR A 19 6.00 -6.34 -5.87
N SER A 20 6.18 -6.09 -4.58
CA SER A 20 7.34 -5.35 -4.03
C SER A 20 8.71 -5.91 -4.42
N TYR A 21 8.78 -7.19 -4.81
CA TYR A 21 10.01 -7.85 -5.22
C TYR A 21 10.03 -8.22 -6.71
N ILE A 22 9.08 -7.72 -7.49
CA ILE A 22 8.96 -7.96 -8.92
C ILE A 22 9.38 -6.70 -9.67
N GLU A 23 10.30 -6.87 -10.61
CA GLU A 23 10.74 -5.81 -11.50
C GLU A 23 9.70 -5.59 -12.60
N ILE A 24 8.86 -4.55 -12.45
CA ILE A 24 7.78 -4.18 -13.38
C ILE A 24 7.68 -2.67 -13.58
N GLY A 25 8.68 -1.91 -13.09
CA GLY A 25 8.73 -0.46 -13.22
C GLY A 25 9.22 0.00 -14.59
N GLU A 26 9.13 1.30 -14.83
CA GLU A 26 9.68 1.91 -16.05
C GLU A 26 11.18 1.62 -16.21
N LYS A 27 11.93 1.64 -15.10
CA LYS A 27 13.38 1.34 -15.08
C LYS A 27 13.73 -0.09 -15.53
N ASP A 28 12.75 -1.00 -15.50
CA ASP A 28 12.93 -2.43 -15.82
C ASP A 28 12.58 -2.74 -17.28
N GLN A 29 12.19 -1.73 -18.05
CA GLN A 29 11.93 -1.85 -19.50
C GLN A 29 13.24 -1.94 -20.29
N ASP A 30 13.21 -2.56 -21.47
CA ASP A 30 14.41 -2.75 -22.31
C ASP A 30 15.09 -1.42 -22.72
N ASN A 31 14.31 -0.35 -22.88
CA ASN A 31 14.82 0.97 -23.30
C ASN A 31 14.12 2.07 -22.48
N PRO A 32 14.38 2.18 -21.19
CA PRO A 32 13.80 3.23 -20.39
C PRO A 32 14.39 4.59 -20.76
N LEU A 33 13.63 5.66 -20.58
CA LEU A 33 14.17 7.01 -20.71
C LEU A 33 15.20 7.26 -19.60
N GLU A 34 16.33 7.85 -19.97
CA GLU A 34 17.38 8.15 -19.00
C GLU A 34 16.92 9.20 -17.99
N TRP A 35 17.42 9.06 -16.76
CA TRP A 35 17.21 10.09 -15.73
C TRP A 35 18.02 11.34 -16.07
N ASP A 36 17.43 12.50 -15.92
CA ASP A 36 18.05 13.80 -16.18
C ASP A 36 17.71 14.80 -15.07
N GLU A 37 18.51 15.85 -14.95
CA GLU A 37 18.34 16.89 -13.97
C GLU A 37 18.56 18.29 -14.60
N ILE A 38 17.60 19.15 -14.38
CA ILE A 38 17.69 20.57 -14.73
C ILE A 38 17.96 21.43 -13.48
N ALA A 39 18.39 22.65 -13.68
CA ALA A 39 18.55 23.58 -12.57
C ALA A 39 17.25 23.73 -11.76
N PRO A 40 17.28 23.64 -10.43
CA PRO A 40 16.09 23.75 -9.60
C PRO A 40 15.44 25.13 -9.76
N ALA A 41 14.12 25.16 -9.72
CA ALA A 41 13.38 26.42 -9.68
C ALA A 41 13.66 27.14 -8.36
N ASN A 42 13.69 28.48 -8.43
CA ASN A 42 13.76 29.29 -7.21
C ASN A 42 12.36 29.39 -6.61
N TYR A 43 12.15 28.84 -5.42
CA TYR A 43 10.87 28.83 -4.73
C TYR A 43 11.07 28.89 -3.21
N ASN A 44 10.05 29.38 -2.52
CA ASN A 44 9.98 29.32 -1.07
C ASN A 44 9.38 27.99 -0.64
N LEU A 45 10.06 27.30 0.27
CA LEU A 45 9.50 26.10 0.88
C LEU A 45 8.26 26.46 1.68
N TRP A 46 7.22 25.65 1.53
CA TRP A 46 6.07 25.74 2.40
C TRP A 46 6.44 25.31 3.82
N GLU A 47 6.08 26.15 4.80
CA GLU A 47 6.31 25.80 6.21
C GLU A 47 5.48 24.57 6.58
N ARG A 48 6.18 23.55 7.04
CA ARG A 48 5.55 22.31 7.49
C ARG A 48 4.98 22.52 8.90
N THR A 49 3.66 22.44 9.01
CA THR A 49 2.93 22.58 10.28
C THR A 49 2.65 21.24 10.97
N PHE A 50 3.10 20.14 10.36
CA PHE A 50 2.89 18.78 10.86
C PHE A 50 4.23 18.13 11.23
N ASP A 51 4.21 17.27 12.23
CA ASP A 51 5.36 16.43 12.59
C ASP A 51 5.40 15.18 11.71
N TYR A 52 6.00 15.34 10.53
CA TYR A 52 6.15 14.25 9.54
C TYR A 52 7.05 13.13 10.05
N GLU A 53 8.15 13.46 10.72
CA GLU A 53 9.13 12.47 11.17
C GLU A 53 8.54 11.51 12.20
N THR A 54 7.85 12.06 13.20
CA THR A 54 7.16 11.23 14.20
C THR A 54 6.05 10.41 13.57
N THR A 55 5.29 10.97 12.61
CA THR A 55 4.24 10.26 11.89
C THR A 55 4.80 9.08 11.10
N ILE A 56 5.88 9.29 10.32
CA ILE A 56 6.56 8.22 9.56
C ILE A 56 7.08 7.14 10.50
N LYS A 57 7.67 7.52 11.64
CA LYS A 57 8.16 6.57 12.66
C LYS A 57 7.04 5.72 13.25
N LYS A 58 5.90 6.32 13.58
CA LYS A 58 4.72 5.61 14.09
C LYS A 58 4.20 4.61 13.07
N SER A 59 4.07 5.03 11.80
CA SER A 59 3.64 4.16 10.71
C SER A 59 4.58 2.96 10.53
N LYS A 60 5.89 3.20 10.48
CA LYS A 60 6.89 2.12 10.40
C LYS A 60 6.79 1.15 11.58
N ASN A 61 6.54 1.66 12.79
CA ASN A 61 6.39 0.80 13.97
C ASN A 61 5.12 -0.06 13.87
N ARG A 62 3.98 0.49 13.41
CA ARG A 62 2.74 -0.28 13.18
C ARG A 62 2.98 -1.38 12.15
N MET A 63 3.54 -1.04 11.00
CA MET A 63 3.84 -2.01 9.94
C MET A 63 4.77 -3.13 10.42
N ASN A 64 5.83 -2.78 11.17
CA ASN A 64 6.77 -3.77 11.70
C ASN A 64 6.15 -4.71 12.75
N SER A 65 5.09 -4.28 13.42
CA SER A 65 4.38 -5.09 14.41
C SER A 65 3.20 -5.86 13.84
N SER A 66 2.71 -5.50 12.64
CA SER A 66 1.58 -6.18 11.99
C SER A 66 1.99 -7.55 11.45
N ALA A 67 1.22 -8.57 11.82
CA ALA A 67 1.38 -9.92 11.28
C ALA A 67 0.92 -10.00 9.82
N GLU A 68 -0.10 -9.23 9.46
CA GLU A 68 -0.67 -9.18 8.12
C GLU A 68 0.29 -8.52 7.13
N ILE A 69 0.92 -7.42 7.52
CA ILE A 69 1.95 -6.76 6.68
C ILE A 69 3.14 -7.69 6.45
N LYS A 70 3.59 -8.42 7.47
CA LYS A 70 4.63 -9.44 7.32
C LYS A 70 4.19 -10.56 6.39
N LEU A 71 2.94 -11.00 6.48
CA LEU A 71 2.40 -12.03 5.61
C LEU A 71 2.32 -11.57 4.14
N ILE A 72 1.97 -10.28 3.90
CA ILE A 72 2.03 -9.67 2.57
C ILE A 72 3.46 -9.67 2.03
N GLU A 73 4.43 -9.28 2.84
CA GLU A 73 5.84 -9.28 2.46
C GLU A 73 6.35 -10.69 2.14
N ASP A 74 6.00 -11.68 2.97
CA ASP A 74 6.31 -13.09 2.73
C ASP A 74 5.67 -13.62 1.44
N ASN A 75 4.42 -13.22 1.17
CA ASN A 75 3.73 -13.55 -0.09
C ASN A 75 4.47 -12.96 -1.29
N ALA A 76 4.89 -11.70 -1.20
CA ALA A 76 5.65 -11.04 -2.27
C ALA A 76 6.98 -11.77 -2.55
N ARG A 77 7.71 -12.19 -1.52
CA ARG A 77 8.95 -12.99 -1.64
C ARG A 77 8.69 -14.36 -2.26
N TRP A 78 7.61 -15.00 -1.83
CA TRP A 78 7.21 -16.31 -2.38
C TRP A 78 6.85 -16.20 -3.87
N ILE A 79 6.03 -15.17 -4.25
CA ILE A 79 5.67 -14.92 -5.65
C ILE A 79 6.95 -14.72 -6.50
N LYS A 80 7.93 -13.94 -6.00
CA LYS A 80 9.21 -13.77 -6.68
C LYS A 80 9.90 -15.12 -6.89
N THR A 81 9.96 -15.95 -5.87
CA THR A 81 10.61 -17.28 -5.95
C THR A 81 9.94 -18.16 -7.00
N ILE A 82 8.61 -18.16 -7.08
CA ILE A 82 7.86 -18.93 -8.10
C ILE A 82 8.10 -18.35 -9.49
N ARG A 83 8.10 -17.03 -9.65
CA ARG A 83 8.35 -16.38 -10.93
C ARG A 83 9.75 -16.61 -11.47
N ASP A 84 10.76 -16.55 -10.59
CA ASP A 84 12.17 -16.71 -10.97
C ASP A 84 12.54 -18.18 -11.23
N LYS A 85 11.65 -19.13 -10.93
CA LYS A 85 11.85 -20.55 -11.17
C LYS A 85 11.81 -20.84 -12.68
N SER A 86 12.96 -21.06 -13.29
CA SER A 86 13.09 -21.33 -14.72
C SER A 86 13.41 -22.80 -15.07
N VAL A 87 13.69 -23.63 -14.05
CA VAL A 87 14.06 -25.05 -14.25
C VAL A 87 13.00 -25.96 -13.64
N TYR A 88 12.48 -26.85 -14.45
CA TYR A 88 11.47 -27.83 -14.06
C TYR A 88 11.93 -29.25 -14.40
N THR A 89 11.55 -30.21 -13.54
CA THR A 89 11.82 -31.62 -13.79
C THR A 89 10.86 -32.17 -14.83
N LEU A 90 11.37 -33.06 -15.72
CA LEU A 90 10.54 -33.81 -16.65
C LEU A 90 10.00 -35.11 -16.04
N ASN A 91 10.40 -35.45 -14.82
CA ASN A 91 9.85 -36.59 -14.09
C ASN A 91 8.46 -36.21 -13.54
N PHE A 92 7.43 -36.90 -14.04
CA PHE A 92 6.02 -36.59 -13.70
C PHE A 92 5.77 -36.65 -12.18
N SER A 93 6.22 -37.75 -11.52
CA SER A 93 5.96 -37.89 -10.07
C SER A 93 6.61 -36.79 -9.26
N LYS A 94 7.84 -36.40 -9.61
CA LYS A 94 8.54 -35.30 -8.94
C LYS A 94 7.89 -33.94 -9.24
N TYR A 95 7.47 -33.72 -10.47
CA TYR A 95 6.75 -32.48 -10.84
C TYR A 95 5.42 -32.33 -10.08
N SER A 96 4.65 -33.42 -9.98
CA SER A 96 3.40 -33.42 -9.20
C SER A 96 3.63 -33.11 -7.72
N GLN A 97 4.67 -33.70 -7.11
CA GLN A 97 5.04 -33.39 -5.73
C GLN A 97 5.45 -31.92 -5.54
N ASP A 98 6.26 -31.39 -6.46
CA ASP A 98 6.68 -29.97 -6.42
C ASP A 98 5.46 -29.04 -6.56
N LEU A 99 4.48 -29.41 -7.38
CA LEU A 99 3.24 -28.64 -7.55
C LEU A 99 2.37 -28.67 -6.27
N GLU A 100 2.14 -29.84 -5.70
CA GLU A 100 1.40 -30.01 -4.43
C GLU A 100 2.04 -29.23 -3.28
N LEU A 101 3.36 -29.24 -3.19
CA LEU A 101 4.10 -28.45 -2.20
C LEU A 101 3.87 -26.96 -2.41
N SER A 102 3.97 -26.46 -3.64
CA SER A 102 3.75 -25.05 -3.99
C SER A 102 2.32 -24.62 -3.67
N GLU A 103 1.32 -25.47 -3.98
CA GLU A 103 -0.08 -25.19 -3.64
C GLU A 103 -0.31 -25.17 -2.12
N SER A 104 0.34 -26.09 -1.40
CA SER A 104 0.27 -26.11 0.07
C SER A 104 0.88 -24.86 0.69
N GLU A 105 2.03 -24.41 0.16
CA GLU A 105 2.65 -23.14 0.60
C GLU A 105 1.79 -21.92 0.29
N ALA A 106 1.12 -21.91 -0.88
CA ALA A 106 0.23 -20.81 -1.27
C ALA A 106 -0.93 -20.62 -0.29
N LYS A 107 -1.48 -21.71 0.24
CA LYS A 107 -2.64 -21.69 1.17
C LYS A 107 -2.41 -20.86 2.43
N ARG A 108 -1.17 -20.69 2.90
CA ARG A 108 -0.87 -19.85 4.06
C ARG A 108 -1.23 -18.38 3.82
N PHE A 109 -1.30 -17.95 2.57
CA PHE A 109 -1.63 -16.58 2.18
C PHE A 109 -3.13 -16.34 2.01
N ASP A 110 -3.96 -17.39 2.06
CA ASP A 110 -5.42 -17.27 2.00
C ASP A 110 -5.95 -16.40 3.16
N ALA A 111 -5.26 -16.41 4.31
CA ALA A 111 -5.59 -15.58 5.45
C ALA A 111 -5.60 -14.07 5.14
N LEU A 112 -4.89 -13.61 4.11
CA LEU A 112 -4.93 -12.21 3.67
C LEU A 112 -6.29 -11.81 3.09
N SER A 113 -7.05 -12.77 2.56
CA SER A 113 -8.41 -12.54 2.04
C SER A 113 -9.44 -12.34 3.14
N ASP A 114 -9.15 -12.81 4.35
CA ASP A 114 -10.04 -12.75 5.52
C ASP A 114 -9.78 -11.51 6.38
N TYR A 115 -8.84 -10.65 5.95
CA TYR A 115 -8.52 -9.43 6.68
C TYR A 115 -9.74 -8.52 6.82
N GLN A 116 -9.94 -8.00 8.01
CA GLN A 116 -11.03 -7.07 8.30
C GLN A 116 -10.52 -5.97 9.24
N THR A 117 -10.70 -4.72 8.83
CA THR A 117 -10.39 -3.55 9.64
C THR A 117 -11.50 -3.29 10.67
N ASN A 118 -11.20 -2.45 11.67
CA ASN A 118 -12.21 -1.93 12.59
C ASN A 118 -12.90 -0.65 12.05
N LEU A 119 -12.68 -0.32 10.79
CA LEU A 119 -13.20 0.89 10.16
C LEU A 119 -14.59 0.64 9.58
N THR A 120 -15.43 1.66 9.67
CA THR A 120 -16.75 1.70 9.03
C THR A 120 -16.75 2.77 7.95
N PHE A 121 -17.20 2.41 6.76
CA PHE A 121 -17.27 3.31 5.61
C PHE A 121 -18.72 3.62 5.26
N GLU A 122 -19.01 4.89 5.02
CA GLU A 122 -20.33 5.36 4.65
C GLU A 122 -20.24 6.29 3.45
N SER A 123 -21.29 6.28 2.63
CA SER A 123 -21.44 7.26 1.55
C SER A 123 -21.68 8.65 2.11
N LEU A 124 -21.14 9.65 1.40
CA LEU A 124 -21.32 11.05 1.76
C LEU A 124 -22.80 11.46 1.70
N PRO A 125 -23.23 12.46 2.50
CA PRO A 125 -24.64 12.84 2.59
C PRO A 125 -25.31 13.17 1.25
N TYR A 126 -24.58 13.74 0.30
CA TYR A 126 -25.11 14.07 -1.03
C TYR A 126 -25.27 12.83 -1.94
N GLU A 127 -24.55 11.74 -1.69
CA GLU A 127 -24.66 10.51 -2.46
C GLU A 127 -25.85 9.62 -2.04
N ARG A 128 -26.27 9.72 -0.76
CA ARG A 128 -27.33 8.87 -0.20
C ARG A 128 -28.64 8.96 -0.98
N PRO A 129 -29.17 10.18 -1.34
CA PRO A 129 -30.37 10.29 -2.15
C PRO A 129 -30.23 9.71 -3.57
N LEU A 130 -29.02 9.78 -4.16
CA LEU A 130 -28.74 9.20 -5.47
C LEU A 130 -28.79 7.68 -5.43
N MET A 131 -28.25 7.09 -4.36
CA MET A 131 -28.29 5.64 -4.14
C MET A 131 -29.73 5.10 -3.89
N GLU A 132 -30.62 5.91 -3.36
CA GLU A 132 -32.03 5.54 -3.19
C GLU A 132 -32.78 5.49 -4.53
N GLN A 133 -32.36 6.31 -5.50
CA GLN A 133 -32.95 6.38 -6.83
C GLN A 133 -32.35 5.38 -7.82
N ASP A 134 -31.10 4.93 -7.57
CA ASP A 134 -30.36 4.00 -8.44
C ASP A 134 -29.87 2.79 -7.65
N SER A 135 -30.53 1.67 -7.86
CA SER A 135 -30.20 0.40 -7.20
C SER A 135 -28.82 -0.15 -7.61
N VAL A 136 -28.36 0.10 -8.84
CA VAL A 136 -27.04 -0.34 -9.32
C VAL A 136 -25.94 0.47 -8.62
N LEU A 137 -26.13 1.78 -8.53
CA LEU A 137 -25.22 2.65 -7.77
C LEU A 137 -25.14 2.21 -6.31
N LYS A 138 -26.28 1.91 -5.68
CA LYS A 138 -26.34 1.42 -4.29
C LYS A 138 -25.54 0.13 -4.10
N ILE A 139 -25.75 -0.87 -4.96
CA ILE A 139 -25.02 -2.15 -4.89
C ILE A 139 -23.53 -1.93 -5.05
N ASN A 140 -23.10 -1.11 -6.02
CA ASN A 140 -21.69 -0.84 -6.26
C ASN A 140 -21.04 -0.10 -5.09
N ARG A 141 -21.73 0.89 -4.49
CA ARG A 141 -21.22 1.61 -3.31
C ARG A 141 -21.13 0.70 -2.08
N THR A 142 -22.13 -0.14 -1.84
CA THR A 142 -22.08 -1.11 -0.73
C THR A 142 -20.89 -2.05 -0.87
N ARG A 143 -20.69 -2.64 -2.06
CA ARG A 143 -19.55 -3.50 -2.33
C ARG A 143 -18.21 -2.76 -2.17
N TRP A 144 -18.16 -1.51 -2.59
CA TRP A 144 -16.96 -0.70 -2.41
C TRP A 144 -16.65 -0.45 -0.94
N HIS A 145 -17.63 -0.10 -0.10
CA HIS A 145 -17.46 0.04 1.34
C HIS A 145 -16.99 -1.26 2.01
N GLU A 146 -17.56 -2.39 1.61
CA GLU A 146 -17.13 -3.71 2.07
C GLU A 146 -15.67 -4.00 1.70
N ASN A 147 -15.24 -3.64 0.50
CA ASN A 147 -13.87 -3.79 0.07
C ASN A 147 -12.91 -2.88 0.85
N LEU A 148 -13.29 -1.62 1.09
CA LEU A 148 -12.50 -0.69 1.91
C LEU A 148 -12.33 -1.19 3.35
N SER A 149 -13.34 -1.85 3.92
CA SER A 149 -13.26 -2.42 5.27
C SER A 149 -12.32 -3.63 5.37
N LYS A 150 -11.87 -4.18 4.23
CA LYS A 150 -10.90 -5.28 4.13
C LYS A 150 -9.54 -4.83 3.63
N ASP A 151 -9.34 -3.53 3.49
CA ASP A 151 -8.14 -2.97 2.88
C ASP A 151 -7.17 -2.46 3.96
N ILE A 152 -6.09 -3.22 4.19
CA ILE A 152 -5.05 -2.87 5.14
C ILE A 152 -4.29 -1.59 4.77
N TYR A 153 -4.20 -1.27 3.47
CA TYR A 153 -3.55 -0.04 3.00
C TYR A 153 -4.39 1.18 3.33
N MET A 154 -5.71 1.04 3.21
CA MET A 154 -6.65 2.09 3.60
C MET A 154 -6.60 2.33 5.11
N GLU A 155 -6.53 1.27 5.91
CA GLU A 155 -6.40 1.40 7.37
C GLU A 155 -5.11 2.14 7.74
N GLU A 156 -3.97 1.77 7.17
CA GLU A 156 -2.71 2.47 7.48
C GLU A 156 -2.72 3.92 6.97
N ALA A 157 -3.30 4.19 5.81
CA ALA A 157 -3.46 5.56 5.32
C ALA A 157 -4.27 6.44 6.27
N ILE A 158 -5.36 5.91 6.81
CA ILE A 158 -6.20 6.62 7.80
C ILE A 158 -5.43 6.82 9.11
N ASN A 159 -4.66 5.84 9.56
CA ASN A 159 -3.80 5.95 10.74
C ASN A 159 -2.75 7.05 10.57
N VAL A 160 -2.09 7.13 9.41
CA VAL A 160 -1.12 8.18 9.08
C VAL A 160 -1.79 9.56 9.08
N LEU A 161 -2.97 9.70 8.46
CA LEU A 161 -3.73 10.96 8.46
C LEU A 161 -4.16 11.37 9.88
N SER A 162 -4.54 10.41 10.71
CA SER A 162 -4.89 10.67 12.13
C SER A 162 -3.69 11.15 12.92
N ASP A 163 -2.52 10.55 12.73
CA ASP A 163 -1.27 10.96 13.37
C ASP A 163 -0.87 12.39 12.94
N LEU A 164 -0.96 12.70 11.64
CA LEU A 164 -0.69 14.05 11.13
C LEU A 164 -1.63 15.08 11.74
N LYS A 165 -2.94 14.80 11.77
CA LYS A 165 -3.93 15.67 12.37
C LYS A 165 -3.65 15.90 13.86
N GLY A 166 -3.26 14.86 14.59
CA GLY A 166 -2.89 14.96 16.01
C GLY A 166 -1.67 15.85 16.23
N SER A 167 -0.65 15.75 15.37
CA SER A 167 0.56 16.58 15.45
C SER A 167 0.28 18.06 15.19
N TYR A 168 -0.59 18.37 14.25
CA TYR A 168 -1.01 19.76 13.96
C TYR A 168 -1.70 20.42 15.15
N ASN A 169 -2.62 19.72 15.80
CA ASN A 169 -3.32 20.23 16.97
C ASN A 169 -2.38 20.49 18.15
N SER A 170 -1.41 19.61 18.39
CA SER A 170 -0.41 19.79 19.44
C SER A 170 0.49 21.00 19.20
N SER A 171 0.91 21.24 17.95
CA SER A 171 1.72 22.40 17.57
C SER A 171 0.98 23.72 17.74
N LYS A 172 -0.32 23.75 17.47
CA LYS A 172 -1.15 24.94 17.70
C LYS A 172 -1.38 25.25 19.18
N LEU A 173 -1.57 24.24 20.00
CA LEU A 173 -1.75 24.43 21.45
C LEU A 173 -0.47 24.98 22.09
N ALA A 174 0.70 24.48 21.70
CA ALA A 174 1.99 24.98 22.18
C ALA A 174 2.27 26.46 21.81
N GLN A 175 1.70 26.96 20.69
CA GLN A 175 1.85 28.38 20.28
C GLN A 175 0.89 29.34 20.99
N ILE A 176 -0.10 28.83 21.72
CA ILE A 176 -1.07 29.64 22.49
C ILE A 176 -0.59 29.85 23.94
N GLU A 177 0.34 29.04 24.41
CA GLU A 177 0.90 29.08 25.78
C GLU A 177 2.14 29.98 25.91
N ASP A 178 2.70 30.50 24.80
CA ASP A 178 3.79 31.50 24.73
C ASP A 178 3.23 32.91 24.46
#